data_f76c305a214527175abd3d489ec8d8f2
#
_entry.id   f76c305a214527175abd3d489ec8d8f2
#
_cell.length_a   1.000
_cell.length_b   1.000
_cell.length_c   1.000
_cell.angle_alpha   90.00
_cell.angle_beta   90.00
_cell.angle_gamma   90.00
#
_symmetry.space_group_name_H-M   'P 1'
#
loop_
_entity.id
_entity.type
_entity.pdbx_description
1 polymer ?
#
loop_
_entity_poly.entity_id
_entity_poly.type
_entity_poly.pdbx_seq_one_letter_code
_entity_poly.pdbx_strand_id
1 'polypeptide(L)'
;MLSPNLNTTTDQLAQAYSTVRQVDAFAFASMNTLVGKLNPDPDWLPTVRQRIELLSEAGELWQQKKPQIWAPILTQFTSYSTLFSGFAQVSSTLGNDKAAWMDVLTALSAALATGKNIAHAAQGQFTLQINNLNNIRQVLDSSIATAWSSLASEEQAMIDLAVQITSLQDQLNGLEGSLSSAEISAGKGFIQSSVTISYT
;
A
#
# COMPACT_ATOMS: atom_id res chain seq x y z
N MET A 1 7.89 19.83 -24.88
CA MET A 1 8.81 19.39 -23.81
C MET A 1 8.30 18.04 -23.29
N LEU A 2 8.98 16.95 -23.63
CA LEU A 2 8.59 15.57 -23.26
C LEU A 2 9.09 15.14 -21.86
N SER A 3 9.58 16.07 -21.07
CA SER A 3 10.08 15.75 -19.71
C SER A 3 8.91 15.70 -18.72
N PRO A 4 8.72 14.58 -18.01
CA PRO A 4 7.76 14.53 -16.93
C PRO A 4 8.11 15.59 -15.85
N ASN A 5 7.10 16.15 -15.22
CA ASN A 5 7.33 17.04 -14.10
C ASN A 5 7.90 16.24 -12.91
N LEU A 6 9.22 16.23 -12.79
CA LEU A 6 9.95 15.45 -11.78
C LEU A 6 9.50 15.79 -10.36
N ASN A 7 9.17 17.06 -10.08
CA ASN A 7 8.74 17.46 -8.75
C ASN A 7 7.42 16.79 -8.38
N THR A 8 6.41 16.84 -9.26
CA THR A 8 5.11 16.19 -9.01
C THR A 8 5.27 14.67 -8.86
N THR A 9 6.12 14.04 -9.65
CA THR A 9 6.36 12.60 -9.58
C THR A 9 7.09 12.22 -8.28
N THR A 10 8.04 13.03 -7.84
CA THR A 10 8.76 12.82 -6.58
C THR A 10 7.83 12.97 -5.38
N ASP A 11 6.96 13.98 -5.36
CA ASP A 11 5.98 14.20 -4.29
C ASP A 11 4.99 13.03 -4.20
N GLN A 12 4.50 12.54 -5.34
CA GLN A 12 3.60 11.38 -5.40
C GLN A 12 4.28 10.10 -4.91
N LEU A 13 5.55 9.90 -5.25
CA LEU A 13 6.32 8.76 -4.76
C LEU A 13 6.57 8.86 -3.25
N ALA A 14 6.90 10.05 -2.75
CA ALA A 14 7.08 10.29 -1.32
C ALA A 14 5.79 10.03 -0.54
N GLN A 15 4.64 10.44 -1.08
CA GLN A 15 3.34 10.18 -0.49
C GLN A 15 2.99 8.69 -0.48
N ALA A 16 3.23 7.98 -1.58
CA ALA A 16 3.06 6.53 -1.65
C ALA A 16 3.95 5.79 -0.65
N TYR A 17 5.22 6.21 -0.52
CA TYR A 17 6.14 5.65 0.46
C TYR A 17 5.69 5.92 1.90
N SER A 18 5.23 7.14 2.20
CA SER A 18 4.66 7.48 3.52
C SER A 18 3.51 6.56 3.90
N THR A 19 2.63 6.25 2.95
CA THR A 19 1.52 5.33 3.17
C THR A 19 1.98 3.90 3.43
N VAL A 20 2.94 3.40 2.65
CA VAL A 20 3.55 2.09 2.91
C VAL A 20 4.10 2.01 4.33
N ARG A 21 4.74 3.07 4.82
CA ARG A 21 5.25 3.16 6.19
C ARG A 21 4.15 3.09 7.24
N GLN A 22 2.99 3.68 6.98
CA GLN A 22 1.84 3.60 7.88
C GLN A 22 1.26 2.18 7.93
N VAL A 23 1.13 1.53 6.78
CA VAL A 23 0.71 0.12 6.71
C VAL A 23 1.74 -0.79 7.39
N ASP A 24 3.03 -0.51 7.26
CA ASP A 24 4.09 -1.24 7.97
C ASP A 24 3.94 -1.12 9.49
N ALA A 25 3.71 0.08 9.98
CA ALA A 25 3.54 0.33 11.41
C ALA A 25 2.31 -0.42 11.96
N PHE A 26 1.22 -0.43 11.22
CA PHE A 26 0.03 -1.18 11.57
C PHE A 26 0.26 -2.70 11.55
N ALA A 27 0.83 -3.23 10.47
CA ALA A 27 1.14 -4.65 10.37
C ALA A 27 2.06 -5.10 11.53
N PHE A 28 3.06 -4.29 11.87
CA PHE A 28 3.93 -4.55 13.00
C PHE A 28 3.16 -4.53 14.33
N ALA A 29 2.29 -3.55 14.56
CA ALA A 29 1.46 -3.48 15.75
C ALA A 29 0.53 -4.69 15.87
N SER A 30 -0.12 -5.09 14.76
CA SER A 30 -1.02 -6.25 14.74
C SER A 30 -0.31 -7.56 15.07
N MET A 31 0.91 -7.76 14.57
CA MET A 31 1.74 -8.95 14.84
C MET A 31 2.20 -9.03 16.31
N ASN A 32 2.25 -7.90 17.02
CA ASN A 32 2.70 -7.83 18.41
C ASN A 32 1.55 -7.66 19.41
N THR A 33 0.31 -7.67 18.94
CA THR A 33 -0.85 -7.55 19.82
C THR A 33 -1.19 -8.90 20.43
N LEU A 34 -1.16 -8.98 21.76
CA LEU A 34 -1.51 -10.17 22.52
C LEU A 34 -2.68 -9.85 23.45
N VAL A 35 -3.70 -10.70 23.43
CA VAL A 35 -4.80 -10.64 24.39
C VAL A 35 -4.60 -11.72 25.44
N GLY A 36 -4.48 -11.28 26.67
CA GLY A 36 -4.28 -12.15 27.83
C GLY A 36 -5.43 -13.14 28.04
N LYS A 37 -5.18 -14.17 28.87
CA LYS A 37 -6.22 -15.08 29.36
C LYS A 37 -6.87 -14.46 30.60
N LEU A 38 -8.20 -14.53 30.64
CA LEU A 38 -8.98 -14.23 31.83
C LEU A 38 -9.43 -15.56 32.49
N ASN A 39 -9.75 -15.55 33.76
CA ASN A 39 -10.23 -16.75 34.45
C ASN A 39 -11.46 -16.39 35.33
N PRO A 40 -12.68 -16.76 34.90
CA PRO A 40 -13.02 -17.44 33.66
C PRO A 40 -12.91 -16.53 32.43
N ASP A 41 -12.64 -17.11 31.23
CA ASP A 41 -12.73 -16.38 29.96
C ASP A 41 -14.21 -16.08 29.66
N PRO A 42 -14.61 -14.83 29.39
CA PRO A 42 -15.97 -14.53 28.91
C PRO A 42 -16.18 -15.09 27.52
N ASP A 43 -17.44 -15.41 27.18
CA ASP A 43 -17.82 -16.10 25.94
C ASP A 43 -17.39 -15.38 24.65
N TRP A 44 -17.26 -14.06 24.69
CA TRP A 44 -16.83 -13.25 23.54
C TRP A 44 -15.30 -13.25 23.32
N LEU A 45 -14.49 -13.51 24.35
CA LEU A 45 -13.04 -13.37 24.33
C LEU A 45 -12.33 -14.33 23.34
N PRO A 46 -12.72 -15.61 23.22
CA PRO A 46 -12.15 -16.50 22.19
C PRO A 46 -12.33 -15.97 20.77
N THR A 47 -13.49 -15.37 20.47
CA THR A 47 -13.75 -14.77 19.16
C THR A 47 -12.84 -13.59 18.89
N VAL A 48 -12.65 -12.69 19.83
CA VAL A 48 -11.74 -11.54 19.71
C VAL A 48 -10.29 -12.01 19.49
N ARG A 49 -9.82 -13.00 20.29
CA ARG A 49 -8.48 -13.59 20.10
C ARG A 49 -8.30 -14.14 18.70
N GLN A 50 -9.24 -14.92 18.20
CA GLN A 50 -9.18 -15.45 16.83
C GLN A 50 -9.09 -14.34 15.77
N ARG A 51 -9.83 -13.22 15.97
CA ARG A 51 -9.77 -12.09 15.02
C ARG A 51 -8.45 -11.34 15.07
N ILE A 52 -7.86 -11.21 16.23
CA ILE A 52 -6.52 -10.63 16.41
C ILE A 52 -5.46 -11.54 15.77
N GLU A 53 -5.59 -12.85 15.90
CA GLU A 53 -4.71 -13.82 15.22
C GLU A 53 -4.79 -13.68 13.71
N LEU A 54 -6.00 -13.61 13.12
CA LEU A 54 -6.18 -13.35 11.69
C LEU A 54 -5.58 -12.01 11.25
N LEU A 55 -5.66 -10.99 12.09
CA LEU A 55 -5.04 -9.69 11.80
C LEU A 55 -3.52 -9.78 11.83
N SER A 56 -2.96 -10.55 12.77
CA SER A 56 -1.52 -10.85 12.83
C SER A 56 -1.04 -11.57 11.58
N GLU A 57 -1.75 -12.62 11.15
CA GLU A 57 -1.45 -13.35 9.90
C GLU A 57 -1.49 -12.43 8.68
N ALA A 58 -2.46 -11.53 8.62
CA ALA A 58 -2.53 -10.55 7.53
C ALA A 58 -1.36 -9.55 7.58
N GLY A 59 -0.90 -9.17 8.77
CA GLY A 59 0.29 -8.36 8.97
C GLY A 59 1.56 -9.08 8.49
N GLU A 60 1.71 -10.35 8.80
CA GLU A 60 2.81 -11.19 8.31
C GLU A 60 2.78 -11.32 6.78
N LEU A 61 1.61 -11.58 6.21
CA LEU A 61 1.43 -11.65 4.77
C LEU A 61 1.81 -10.33 4.08
N TRP A 62 1.44 -9.19 4.66
CA TRP A 62 1.88 -7.89 4.18
C TRP A 62 3.41 -7.78 4.16
N GLN A 63 4.09 -8.13 5.26
CA GLN A 63 5.55 -8.06 5.33
C GLN A 63 6.24 -8.95 4.28
N GLN A 64 5.68 -10.11 3.97
CA GLN A 64 6.17 -11.01 2.94
C GLN A 64 5.92 -10.48 1.51
N LYS A 65 4.76 -9.88 1.26
CA LYS A 65 4.33 -9.42 -0.07
C LYS A 65 4.87 -8.05 -0.44
N LYS A 66 5.07 -7.16 0.53
CA LYS A 66 5.55 -5.80 0.30
C LYS A 66 6.82 -5.73 -0.56
N PRO A 67 7.89 -6.49 -0.29
CA PRO A 67 9.09 -6.43 -1.12
C PRO A 67 8.82 -6.83 -2.57
N GLN A 68 7.96 -7.83 -2.78
CA GLN A 68 7.59 -8.33 -4.10
C GLN A 68 6.80 -7.30 -4.92
N ILE A 69 5.99 -6.48 -4.26
CA ILE A 69 5.22 -5.41 -4.89
C ILE A 69 6.11 -4.19 -5.16
N TRP A 70 6.99 -3.85 -4.21
CA TRP A 70 7.76 -2.61 -4.23
C TRP A 70 9.02 -2.69 -5.11
N ALA A 71 9.73 -3.82 -5.11
CA ALA A 71 10.95 -3.98 -5.87
C ALA A 71 10.78 -3.76 -7.39
N PRO A 72 9.74 -4.27 -8.06
CA PRO A 72 9.51 -4.00 -9.46
C PRO A 72 9.29 -2.51 -9.76
N ILE A 73 8.61 -1.78 -8.86
CA ILE A 73 8.38 -0.34 -8.99
C ILE A 73 9.71 0.41 -8.95
N LEU A 74 10.55 0.14 -7.95
CA LEU A 74 11.87 0.78 -7.82
C LEU A 74 12.76 0.47 -9.01
N THR A 75 12.75 -0.78 -9.49
CA THR A 75 13.50 -1.19 -10.69
C THR A 75 13.04 -0.38 -11.91
N GLN A 76 11.75 -0.18 -12.09
CA GLN A 76 11.23 0.63 -13.20
C GLN A 76 11.65 2.09 -13.10
N PHE A 77 11.66 2.68 -11.91
CA PHE A 77 12.16 4.04 -11.71
C PHE A 77 13.62 4.19 -12.14
N THR A 78 14.47 3.24 -11.75
CA THR A 78 15.89 3.25 -12.14
C THR A 78 16.05 3.04 -13.64
N SER A 79 15.33 2.08 -14.21
CA SER A 79 15.34 1.79 -15.66
C SER A 79 14.84 2.98 -16.49
N TYR A 80 13.84 3.70 -15.99
CA TYR A 80 13.29 4.88 -16.64
C TYR A 80 14.34 6.01 -16.73
N SER A 81 15.06 6.28 -15.65
CA SER A 81 16.13 7.28 -15.65
C SER A 81 17.21 6.95 -16.68
N THR A 82 17.64 5.68 -16.72
CA THR A 82 18.65 5.20 -17.69
C THR A 82 18.15 5.30 -19.14
N LEU A 83 16.88 4.91 -19.36
CA LEU A 83 16.25 4.98 -20.68
C LEU A 83 16.19 6.43 -21.21
N PHE A 84 15.76 7.39 -20.37
CA PHE A 84 15.70 8.80 -20.78
C PHE A 84 17.09 9.41 -21.02
N SER A 85 18.08 9.06 -20.22
CA SER A 85 19.44 9.50 -20.41
C SER A 85 20.01 8.94 -21.72
N GLY A 86 19.78 7.66 -22.00
CA GLY A 86 20.15 7.01 -23.26
C GLY A 86 19.46 7.63 -24.48
N PHE A 87 18.14 7.89 -24.36
CA PHE A 87 17.38 8.58 -25.41
C PHE A 87 17.91 9.98 -25.70
N ALA A 88 18.18 10.78 -24.66
CA ALA A 88 18.76 12.12 -24.83
C ALA A 88 20.13 12.09 -25.53
N GLN A 89 20.96 11.10 -25.22
CA GLN A 89 22.26 10.91 -25.86
C GLN A 89 22.13 10.51 -27.33
N VAL A 90 21.30 9.53 -27.63
CA VAL A 90 21.08 9.06 -29.01
C VAL A 90 20.41 10.15 -29.86
N SER A 91 19.42 10.86 -29.30
CA SER A 91 18.71 11.92 -30.02
C SER A 91 19.65 13.04 -30.53
N SER A 92 20.74 13.30 -29.84
CA SER A 92 21.72 14.28 -30.24
C SER A 92 22.52 13.88 -31.49
N THR A 93 22.54 12.59 -31.84
CA THR A 93 23.31 12.03 -32.97
C THR A 93 22.46 11.69 -34.21
N LEU A 94 21.12 11.62 -34.07
CA LEU A 94 20.24 11.17 -35.17
C LEU A 94 20.06 12.18 -36.31
N GLY A 95 20.33 13.45 -36.10
CA GLY A 95 20.17 14.49 -37.10
C GLY A 95 18.74 14.47 -37.70
N ASN A 96 18.67 14.41 -39.03
CA ASN A 96 17.40 14.38 -39.78
C ASN A 96 17.00 12.97 -40.26
N ASP A 97 17.63 11.90 -39.74
CA ASP A 97 17.30 10.53 -40.14
C ASP A 97 15.96 10.11 -39.50
N LYS A 98 14.91 10.20 -40.34
CA LYS A 98 13.55 9.87 -39.94
C LYS A 98 13.38 8.41 -39.54
N ALA A 99 14.08 7.48 -40.21
CA ALA A 99 13.96 6.04 -39.90
C ALA A 99 14.55 5.75 -38.54
N ALA A 100 15.75 6.26 -38.27
CA ALA A 100 16.42 6.12 -36.96
C ALA A 100 15.59 6.76 -35.82
N TRP A 101 14.96 7.91 -36.06
CA TRP A 101 14.04 8.52 -35.10
C TRP A 101 12.84 7.62 -34.78
N MET A 102 12.21 7.02 -35.81
CA MET A 102 11.06 6.12 -35.61
C MET A 102 11.44 4.88 -34.84
N ASP A 103 12.60 4.29 -35.07
CA ASP A 103 13.08 3.12 -34.33
C ASP A 103 13.30 3.44 -32.82
N VAL A 104 13.93 4.57 -32.52
CA VAL A 104 14.18 5.02 -31.15
C VAL A 104 12.88 5.35 -30.44
N LEU A 105 11.94 6.02 -31.09
CA LEU A 105 10.61 6.33 -30.49
C LEU A 105 9.79 5.06 -30.27
N THR A 106 9.87 4.10 -31.17
CA THR A 106 9.19 2.80 -31.01
C THR A 106 9.75 2.03 -29.81
N ALA A 107 11.07 1.98 -29.67
CA ALA A 107 11.73 1.35 -28.52
C ALA A 107 11.36 2.04 -27.19
N LEU A 108 11.34 3.37 -27.18
CA LEU A 108 10.92 4.16 -26.02
C LEU A 108 9.45 3.87 -25.66
N SER A 109 8.56 3.87 -26.66
CA SER A 109 7.13 3.56 -26.45
C SER A 109 6.91 2.16 -25.87
N ALA A 110 7.64 1.16 -26.38
CA ALA A 110 7.57 -0.21 -25.87
C ALA A 110 8.05 -0.31 -24.42
N ALA A 111 9.14 0.37 -24.06
CA ALA A 111 9.67 0.40 -22.71
C ALA A 111 8.69 1.09 -21.74
N LEU A 112 8.06 2.19 -22.17
CA LEU A 112 7.03 2.88 -21.38
C LEU A 112 5.78 2.02 -21.17
N ALA A 113 5.33 1.29 -22.19
CA ALA A 113 4.21 0.35 -22.09
C ALA A 113 4.51 -0.77 -21.09
N THR A 114 5.73 -1.30 -21.09
CA THR A 114 6.17 -2.29 -20.11
C THR A 114 6.14 -1.71 -18.68
N GLY A 115 6.69 -0.53 -18.49
CA GLY A 115 6.67 0.17 -17.19
C GLY A 115 5.24 0.41 -16.66
N LYS A 116 4.34 0.84 -17.55
CA LYS A 116 2.93 1.01 -17.24
C LYS A 116 2.27 -0.29 -16.75
N ASN A 117 2.51 -1.41 -17.45
CA ASN A 117 1.95 -2.71 -17.07
C ASN A 117 2.46 -3.17 -15.70
N ILE A 118 3.74 -2.97 -15.41
CA ILE A 118 4.32 -3.28 -14.09
C ILE A 118 3.68 -2.43 -13.00
N ALA A 119 3.49 -1.13 -13.24
CA ALA A 119 2.83 -0.24 -12.30
C ALA A 119 1.37 -0.65 -12.02
N HIS A 120 0.61 -1.02 -13.05
CA HIS A 120 -0.76 -1.52 -12.88
C HIS A 120 -0.81 -2.86 -12.11
N ALA A 121 0.11 -3.78 -12.39
CA ALA A 121 0.18 -5.03 -11.67
C ALA A 121 0.50 -4.81 -10.18
N ALA A 122 1.45 -3.93 -9.88
CA ALA A 122 1.80 -3.55 -8.52
C ALA A 122 0.62 -2.87 -7.79
N GLN A 123 -0.09 -1.96 -8.45
CA GLN A 123 -1.30 -1.32 -7.92
C GLN A 123 -2.37 -2.37 -7.56
N GLY A 124 -2.63 -3.33 -8.46
CA GLY A 124 -3.59 -4.39 -8.21
C GLY A 124 -3.22 -5.23 -6.98
N GLN A 125 -1.96 -5.59 -6.82
CA GLN A 125 -1.47 -6.32 -5.66
C GLN A 125 -1.56 -5.49 -4.37
N PHE A 126 -1.26 -4.19 -4.44
CA PHE A 126 -1.39 -3.28 -3.31
C PHE A 126 -2.85 -3.20 -2.83
N THR A 127 -3.77 -2.99 -3.77
CA THR A 127 -5.22 -2.94 -3.49
C THR A 127 -5.72 -4.24 -2.86
N LEU A 128 -5.26 -5.39 -3.34
CA LEU A 128 -5.61 -6.68 -2.75
C LEU A 128 -5.18 -6.79 -1.28
N GLN A 129 -3.95 -6.39 -0.94
CA GLN A 129 -3.45 -6.46 0.43
C GLN A 129 -4.20 -5.48 1.35
N ILE A 130 -4.48 -4.26 0.87
CA ILE A 130 -5.25 -3.26 1.60
C ILE A 130 -6.68 -3.75 1.87
N ASN A 131 -7.34 -4.31 0.86
CA ASN A 131 -8.70 -4.84 1.02
C ASN A 131 -8.73 -6.01 2.00
N ASN A 132 -7.72 -6.87 1.97
CA ASN A 132 -7.60 -7.98 2.94
C ASN A 132 -7.50 -7.45 4.38
N LEU A 133 -6.61 -6.49 4.63
CA LEU A 133 -6.48 -5.85 5.94
C LEU A 133 -7.78 -5.16 6.37
N ASN A 134 -8.46 -4.47 5.47
CA ASN A 134 -9.71 -3.79 5.73
C ASN A 134 -10.85 -4.76 6.09
N ASN A 135 -10.97 -5.86 5.37
CA ASN A 135 -11.97 -6.87 5.65
C ASN A 135 -11.78 -7.49 7.04
N ILE A 136 -10.54 -7.82 7.40
CA ILE A 136 -10.22 -8.38 8.72
C ILE A 136 -10.49 -7.34 9.81
N ARG A 137 -10.14 -6.06 9.58
CA ARG A 137 -10.47 -4.96 10.48
C ARG A 137 -11.98 -4.87 10.76
N GLN A 138 -12.81 -4.86 9.71
CA GLN A 138 -14.27 -4.75 9.86
C GLN A 138 -14.84 -5.90 10.71
N VAL A 139 -14.32 -7.09 10.51
CA VAL A 139 -14.74 -8.26 11.31
C VAL A 139 -14.27 -8.14 12.76
N LEU A 140 -13.08 -7.63 13.00
CA LEU A 140 -12.58 -7.34 14.35
C LEU A 140 -13.41 -6.24 15.02
N ASP A 141 -13.73 -5.15 14.34
CA ASP A 141 -14.59 -4.07 14.85
C ASP A 141 -15.96 -4.62 15.31
N SER A 142 -16.56 -5.50 14.51
CA SER A 142 -17.83 -6.14 14.87
C SER A 142 -17.70 -7.01 16.12
N SER A 143 -16.60 -7.73 16.27
CA SER A 143 -16.33 -8.57 17.44
C SER A 143 -16.07 -7.72 18.69
N ILE A 144 -15.39 -6.59 18.55
CA ILE A 144 -15.18 -5.60 19.60
C ILE A 144 -16.51 -4.98 20.06
N ALA A 145 -17.37 -4.59 19.11
CA ALA A 145 -18.70 -4.05 19.45
C ALA A 145 -19.54 -5.06 20.24
N THR A 146 -19.45 -6.34 19.89
CA THR A 146 -20.10 -7.42 20.64
C THR A 146 -19.49 -7.55 22.04
N ALA A 147 -18.18 -7.50 22.17
CA ALA A 147 -17.48 -7.51 23.46
C ALA A 147 -17.91 -6.32 24.33
N TRP A 148 -17.96 -5.11 23.78
CA TRP A 148 -18.42 -3.91 24.52
C TRP A 148 -19.84 -4.04 25.03
N SER A 149 -20.75 -4.58 24.24
CA SER A 149 -22.15 -4.80 24.66
C SER A 149 -22.27 -5.79 25.83
N SER A 150 -21.34 -6.70 25.94
CA SER A 150 -21.27 -7.70 27.01
C SER A 150 -20.56 -7.20 28.29
N LEU A 151 -19.66 -6.20 28.14
CA LEU A 151 -18.89 -5.61 29.25
C LEU A 151 -19.69 -4.69 30.18
N ALA A 152 -20.92 -4.34 29.85
CA ALA A 152 -21.71 -3.35 30.59
C ALA A 152 -21.99 -3.71 32.06
N SER A 153 -21.43 -4.82 32.59
CA SER A 153 -21.73 -5.33 33.93
C SER A 153 -20.55 -5.82 34.78
N GLU A 154 -19.26 -5.80 34.31
CA GLU A 154 -18.22 -6.50 35.10
C GLU A 154 -16.80 -5.84 35.13
N GLU A 155 -16.13 -6.17 36.21
CA GLU A 155 -14.80 -5.99 36.82
C GLU A 155 -13.63 -5.30 36.08
N GLN A 156 -12.70 -4.70 36.87
CA GLN A 156 -11.55 -3.88 36.46
C GLN A 156 -10.62 -4.53 35.43
N ALA A 157 -10.43 -5.85 35.47
CA ALA A 157 -9.63 -6.56 34.47
C ALA A 157 -10.22 -6.48 33.03
N MET A 158 -11.54 -6.38 32.95
CA MET A 158 -12.28 -6.21 31.71
C MET A 158 -12.16 -4.77 31.18
N ILE A 159 -12.08 -3.79 32.08
CA ILE A 159 -11.82 -2.38 31.70
C ILE A 159 -10.44 -2.25 31.11
N ASP A 160 -9.41 -2.88 31.66
CA ASP A 160 -8.04 -2.83 31.14
C ASP A 160 -7.94 -3.47 29.75
N LEU A 161 -8.66 -4.58 29.51
CA LEU A 161 -8.76 -5.19 28.20
C LEU A 161 -9.51 -4.29 27.20
N ALA A 162 -10.59 -3.67 27.64
CA ALA A 162 -11.36 -2.72 26.85
C ALA A 162 -10.51 -1.53 26.39
N VAL A 163 -9.63 -1.00 27.26
CA VAL A 163 -8.67 0.06 26.92
C VAL A 163 -7.70 -0.40 25.83
N GLN A 164 -7.18 -1.62 25.91
CA GLN A 164 -6.30 -2.18 24.88
C GLN A 164 -7.02 -2.34 23.54
N ILE A 165 -8.26 -2.84 23.56
CA ILE A 165 -9.11 -2.98 22.37
C ILE A 165 -9.43 -1.61 21.75
N THR A 166 -9.75 -0.60 22.55
CA THR A 166 -9.98 0.77 22.07
C THR A 166 -8.72 1.34 21.41
N SER A 167 -7.56 1.16 22.01
CA SER A 167 -6.29 1.59 21.42
C SER A 167 -6.04 0.94 20.05
N LEU A 168 -6.36 -0.34 19.92
CA LEU A 168 -6.25 -1.05 18.64
C LEU A 168 -7.25 -0.49 17.62
N GLN A 169 -8.47 -0.20 18.03
CA GLN A 169 -9.51 0.39 17.19
C GLN A 169 -9.15 1.79 16.70
N ASP A 170 -8.57 2.62 17.57
CA ASP A 170 -8.09 3.95 17.20
C ASP A 170 -6.94 3.88 16.18
N GLN A 171 -6.03 2.92 16.35
CA GLN A 171 -4.99 2.65 15.36
C GLN A 171 -5.57 2.20 14.02
N LEU A 172 -6.58 1.32 14.03
CA LEU A 172 -7.30 0.87 12.84
C LEU A 172 -8.02 2.02 12.12
N ASN A 173 -8.70 2.88 12.87
CA ASN A 173 -9.41 4.04 12.31
C ASN A 173 -8.44 5.07 11.72
N GLY A 174 -7.31 5.30 12.35
CA GLY A 174 -6.25 6.16 11.81
C GLY A 174 -5.69 5.66 10.48
N LEU A 175 -5.64 4.35 10.29
CA LEU A 175 -5.23 3.72 9.03
C LEU A 175 -6.27 3.82 7.92
N GLU A 176 -7.55 3.78 8.24
CA GLU A 176 -8.62 3.87 7.24
C GLU A 176 -8.50 5.17 6.43
N GLY A 177 -8.29 6.30 7.10
CA GLY A 177 -8.06 7.58 6.45
C GLY A 177 -6.79 7.59 5.59
N SER A 178 -5.74 6.91 6.04
CA SER A 178 -4.46 6.82 5.34
C SER A 178 -4.51 5.86 4.15
N LEU A 179 -5.20 4.72 4.28
CA LEU A 179 -5.36 3.72 3.22
C LEU A 179 -6.24 4.25 2.08
N SER A 180 -7.35 4.94 2.38
CA SER A 180 -8.18 5.56 1.35
C SER A 180 -7.46 6.68 0.59
N SER A 181 -6.64 7.46 1.28
CA SER A 181 -5.79 8.48 0.66
C SER A 181 -4.71 7.88 -0.23
N ALA A 182 -4.16 6.74 0.15
CA ALA A 182 -3.12 6.04 -0.59
C ALA A 182 -3.62 5.35 -1.84
N GLU A 183 -4.77 4.71 -1.78
CA GLU A 183 -5.41 4.09 -2.94
C GLU A 183 -5.64 5.13 -4.05
N ILE A 184 -6.08 6.33 -3.67
CA ILE A 184 -6.26 7.46 -4.58
C ILE A 184 -4.91 8.00 -5.08
N SER A 185 -3.90 8.13 -4.22
CA SER A 185 -2.62 8.76 -4.58
C SER A 185 -1.71 7.82 -5.36
N ALA A 186 -1.59 6.55 -4.98
CA ALA A 186 -0.81 5.57 -5.72
C ALA A 186 -1.42 5.29 -7.10
N GLY A 187 -2.75 5.13 -7.18
CA GLY A 187 -3.44 4.92 -8.44
C GLY A 187 -3.32 6.11 -9.40
N LYS A 188 -3.52 7.32 -8.93
CA LYS A 188 -3.44 8.54 -9.75
C LYS A 188 -2.02 8.89 -10.14
N GLY A 189 -1.05 8.77 -9.24
CA GLY A 189 0.33 9.16 -9.49
C GLY A 189 1.00 8.31 -10.55
N PHE A 190 0.82 6.99 -10.52
CA PHE A 190 1.36 6.08 -11.53
C PHE A 190 0.67 6.19 -12.88
N ILE A 191 -0.65 6.41 -12.92
CA ILE A 191 -1.41 6.54 -14.16
C ILE A 191 -1.16 7.89 -14.82
N GLN A 192 -1.10 8.99 -14.09
CA GLN A 192 -0.88 10.33 -14.65
C GLN A 192 0.52 10.50 -15.24
N SER A 193 1.56 9.97 -14.60
CA SER A 193 2.92 10.03 -15.15
C SER A 193 3.07 9.22 -16.44
N SER A 194 2.31 8.14 -16.62
CA SER A 194 2.32 7.33 -17.84
C SER A 194 1.40 7.85 -18.96
N VAL A 195 0.31 8.55 -18.63
CA VAL A 195 -0.66 9.07 -19.62
C VAL A 195 -0.21 10.42 -20.19
N THR A 196 0.49 11.26 -19.45
CA THR A 196 0.97 12.56 -19.97
C THR A 196 1.99 12.42 -21.11
N ILE A 197 2.62 11.26 -21.25
CA ILE A 197 3.57 10.97 -22.34
C ILE A 197 2.87 10.52 -23.64
N SER A 198 1.59 10.11 -23.56
CA SER A 198 0.87 9.52 -24.69
C SER A 198 0.07 10.53 -25.55
N TYR A 199 -0.04 11.80 -25.15
CA TYR A 199 -0.96 12.78 -25.78
C TYR A 199 -0.34 14.14 -26.16
N THR A 200 0.96 14.23 -26.30
CA THR A 200 1.62 15.37 -26.95
C THR A 200 2.58 14.91 -28.04
#